data_9e160a4031cc6146f8ad6c413530bfbe
#
_entry.id   9e160a4031cc6146f8ad6c413530bfbe
#
_cell.length_a   1.000
_cell.length_b   1.000
_cell.length_c   1.000
_cell.angle_alpha   90.00
_cell.angle_beta   90.00
_cell.angle_gamma   90.00
#
_symmetry.space_group_name_H-M   'P 1'
#
loop_
_entity.id
_entity.type
_entity.pdbx_description
1 polymer ?
#
loop_
_entity_poly.entity_id
_entity_poly.type
_entity_poly.pdbx_seq_one_letter_code
_entity_poly.pdbx_strand_id
1 'polypeptide(L)'
;MTNYIARTGRVQSWMDDPSGRLPVSCTVFVVENELDGENGIQASWKFASHALRYGAGCAVHLSKLDPKGTERPSGVTASGAVSFGKIYSVLNETIRRGGKFKNGAIVLHYDLCGDDALEFITTPRSELPWVKRCINITDAWWEACEFKQELLHAIKSGDVWLNKVRYDDEGNRIFGNVCLEVYLPSRGTCLLEHINLGACEFGDIPEAFRAGMEELCQLHSKTGVGDSGEYLPSETDRQVGLGMLGLANLLRRAGVSYEQFGEALDQYIRGERQASAAYALAELLDQGISGAAEVAKQHNMVRAFAIAPTASCSYRSKDIDGYTCTPEIAPPISRTVDRDSGTFGVETYEYGEVEVASEVGWNAYLRVANGIMKLLQRTGLAHGYSFNSWSDVVTYDEAFVEQWLASAQTSLYYSLQVMGDTQDKSDAYAALDQGEVDDYLNSILNEPACDCAE
;
A
#
# COMPACT_ATOMS: atom_id res chain seq x y z
N MET A 1 19.95 -1.70 21.84
CA MET A 1 18.50 -1.70 21.59
C MET A 1 18.27 -2.59 20.39
N THR A 2 17.49 -3.61 20.56
CA THR A 2 17.13 -4.59 19.52
C THR A 2 16.31 -3.85 18.46
N ASN A 3 16.74 -3.96 17.21
CA ASN A 3 16.20 -3.16 16.11
C ASN A 3 14.96 -3.85 15.49
N TYR A 4 13.94 -4.09 16.35
CA TYR A 4 12.71 -4.78 15.95
C TYR A 4 11.76 -3.88 15.12
N ILE A 5 11.98 -2.56 15.15
CA ILE A 5 11.12 -1.58 14.45
C ILE A 5 11.83 -1.08 13.22
N ALA A 6 11.24 -1.33 12.07
CA ALA A 6 11.68 -0.78 10.78
C ALA A 6 10.83 0.46 10.46
N ARG A 7 11.40 1.64 10.70
CA ARG A 7 10.75 2.91 10.40
C ARG A 7 10.76 3.18 8.92
N THR A 8 9.66 3.74 8.42
CA THR A 8 9.66 4.24 7.03
C THR A 8 10.72 5.33 6.86
N GLY A 9 11.21 5.49 5.63
CA GLY A 9 12.18 6.56 5.37
C GLY A 9 11.64 7.96 5.68
N ARG A 10 10.32 8.12 5.62
CA ARG A 10 9.65 9.38 5.95
C ARG A 10 9.62 9.65 7.45
N VAL A 11 9.27 8.66 8.23
CA VAL A 11 9.30 8.74 9.70
C VAL A 11 10.73 9.01 10.17
N GLN A 12 11.71 8.27 9.66
CA GLN A 12 13.11 8.48 10.05
C GLN A 12 13.60 9.88 9.68
N SER A 13 13.34 10.33 8.44
CA SER A 13 13.76 11.69 8.02
C SER A 13 13.09 12.79 8.85
N TRP A 14 11.83 12.61 9.23
CA TRP A 14 11.12 13.57 10.09
C TRP A 14 11.67 13.58 11.51
N MET A 15 12.04 12.42 12.06
CA MET A 15 12.68 12.35 13.38
C MET A 15 14.04 13.05 13.39
N ASP A 16 14.78 12.97 12.27
CA ASP A 16 16.09 13.62 12.12
C ASP A 16 15.94 15.14 11.87
N ASP A 17 14.93 15.55 11.10
CA ASP A 17 14.62 16.96 10.78
C ASP A 17 13.10 17.14 10.56
N PRO A 18 12.35 17.57 11.58
CA PRO A 18 10.90 17.76 11.47
C PRO A 18 10.46 18.85 10.50
N SER A 19 11.35 19.77 10.10
CA SER A 19 11.01 20.92 9.25
C SER A 19 10.93 20.58 7.76
N GLY A 20 11.52 19.48 7.33
CA GLY A 20 11.79 19.23 5.92
C GLY A 20 10.82 18.31 5.21
N ARG A 21 10.09 17.44 5.92
CA ARG A 21 9.28 16.38 5.31
C ARG A 21 8.12 15.98 6.21
N LEU A 22 6.97 15.65 5.62
CA LEU A 22 5.88 15.05 6.39
C LEU A 22 6.25 13.60 6.81
N PRO A 23 5.95 13.21 8.06
CA PRO A 23 6.20 11.84 8.54
C PRO A 23 5.25 10.81 7.93
N VAL A 24 4.22 11.26 7.23
CA VAL A 24 3.17 10.42 6.65
C VAL A 24 3.55 9.96 5.24
N SER A 25 3.16 8.73 4.91
CA SER A 25 3.47 8.13 3.61
C SER A 25 2.46 8.51 2.55
N CYS A 26 1.17 8.50 2.91
CA CYS A 26 0.07 8.73 1.96
C CYS A 26 -1.05 9.53 2.60
N THR A 27 -1.83 10.13 1.73
CA THR A 27 -3.05 10.88 2.06
C THR A 27 -4.16 10.50 1.11
N VAL A 28 -5.39 10.87 1.46
CA VAL A 28 -6.59 10.65 0.66
C VAL A 28 -7.34 11.95 0.49
N PHE A 29 -7.82 12.23 -0.70
CA PHE A 29 -8.75 13.33 -0.97
C PHE A 29 -9.94 12.84 -1.79
N VAL A 30 -11.14 13.04 -1.28
CA VAL A 30 -12.39 12.74 -1.98
C VAL A 30 -12.90 14.02 -2.60
N VAL A 31 -12.94 14.06 -3.94
CA VAL A 31 -13.31 15.27 -4.69
C VAL A 31 -14.82 15.39 -4.76
N GLU A 32 -15.35 16.49 -4.25
CA GLU A 32 -16.76 16.86 -4.42
C GLU A 32 -17.01 17.44 -5.82
N ASN A 33 -18.25 17.33 -6.30
CA ASN A 33 -18.63 17.70 -7.67
C ASN A 33 -18.83 19.21 -7.82
N GLU A 34 -17.82 19.98 -7.45
CA GLU A 34 -17.78 21.43 -7.55
C GLU A 34 -16.36 21.89 -7.89
N LEU A 35 -16.21 23.03 -8.58
CA LEU A 35 -14.90 23.51 -8.98
C LEU A 35 -14.15 24.15 -7.81
N ASP A 36 -14.80 25.06 -7.07
CA ASP A 36 -14.20 26.01 -6.13
C ASP A 36 -14.61 25.80 -4.65
N GLY A 37 -15.29 24.72 -4.34
CA GLY A 37 -15.66 24.39 -2.97
C GLY A 37 -14.47 23.93 -2.11
N GLU A 38 -14.66 23.91 -0.79
CA GLU A 38 -13.63 23.50 0.18
C GLU A 38 -13.07 22.08 -0.09
N ASN A 39 -13.89 21.19 -0.60
CA ASN A 39 -13.53 19.83 -0.99
C ASN A 39 -13.70 19.60 -2.49
N GLY A 40 -13.76 20.66 -3.28
CA GLY A 40 -13.93 20.63 -4.71
C GLY A 40 -12.63 20.35 -5.47
N ILE A 41 -12.71 20.47 -6.78
CA ILE A 41 -11.62 20.12 -7.70
C ILE A 41 -10.38 20.97 -7.46
N GLN A 42 -10.51 22.31 -7.32
CA GLN A 42 -9.37 23.21 -7.06
C GLN A 42 -8.72 22.92 -5.70
N ALA A 43 -9.52 22.67 -4.68
CA ALA A 43 -9.01 22.28 -3.36
C ALA A 43 -8.22 20.99 -3.42
N SER A 44 -8.63 20.02 -4.24
CA SER A 44 -7.90 18.76 -4.46
C SER A 44 -6.55 18.97 -5.11
N TRP A 45 -6.42 19.90 -6.06
CA TRP A 45 -5.13 20.24 -6.67
C TRP A 45 -4.17 20.85 -5.67
N LYS A 46 -4.66 21.79 -4.85
CA LYS A 46 -3.88 22.38 -3.76
C LYS A 46 -3.42 21.30 -2.79
N PHE A 47 -4.32 20.41 -2.37
CA PHE A 47 -4.03 19.31 -1.47
C PHE A 47 -2.97 18.36 -2.03
N ALA A 48 -3.17 17.89 -3.27
CA ALA A 48 -2.22 17.00 -3.94
C ALA A 48 -0.84 17.65 -4.09
N SER A 49 -0.78 18.93 -4.49
CA SER A 49 0.46 19.70 -4.58
C SER A 49 1.19 19.78 -3.25
N HIS A 50 0.46 20.06 -2.18
CA HIS A 50 1.03 20.10 -0.83
C HIS A 50 1.59 18.74 -0.42
N ALA A 51 0.84 17.66 -0.63
CA ALA A 51 1.29 16.30 -0.30
C ALA A 51 2.58 15.93 -1.07
N LEU A 52 2.60 16.16 -2.38
CA LEU A 52 3.75 15.88 -3.23
C LEU A 52 4.99 16.69 -2.83
N ARG A 53 4.82 17.98 -2.55
CA ARG A 53 5.92 18.86 -2.12
C ARG A 53 6.63 18.32 -0.88
N TYR A 54 5.88 17.81 0.08
CA TYR A 54 6.42 17.24 1.32
C TYR A 54 6.69 15.73 1.26
N GLY A 55 6.62 15.14 0.08
CA GLY A 55 7.03 13.76 -0.20
C GLY A 55 6.00 12.70 0.17
N ALA A 56 4.74 13.07 0.39
CA ALA A 56 3.65 12.13 0.60
C ALA A 56 2.93 11.80 -0.73
N GLY A 57 2.44 10.58 -0.87
CA GLY A 57 1.54 10.19 -1.95
C GLY A 57 0.11 10.69 -1.71
N CYS A 58 -0.66 10.88 -2.77
CA CYS A 58 -2.05 11.30 -2.68
C CYS A 58 -2.96 10.37 -3.49
N ALA A 59 -3.94 9.75 -2.84
CA ALA A 59 -5.02 9.05 -3.50
C ALA A 59 -6.18 10.03 -3.71
N VAL A 60 -6.58 10.23 -4.96
CA VAL A 60 -7.63 11.16 -5.35
C VAL A 60 -8.84 10.36 -5.82
N HIS A 61 -9.95 10.46 -5.12
CA HIS A 61 -11.18 9.75 -5.42
C HIS A 61 -12.10 10.65 -6.24
N LEU A 62 -12.40 10.23 -7.48
CA LEU A 62 -13.10 11.02 -8.49
C LEU A 62 -14.57 10.60 -8.73
N SER A 63 -15.06 9.62 -7.98
CA SER A 63 -16.37 8.98 -8.24
C SER A 63 -17.58 9.89 -8.09
N LYS A 64 -17.44 11.01 -7.36
CA LYS A 64 -18.52 11.98 -7.18
C LYS A 64 -18.65 13.00 -8.31
N LEU A 65 -17.65 13.06 -9.22
CA LEU A 65 -17.71 13.99 -10.34
C LEU A 65 -18.82 13.59 -11.31
N ASP A 66 -19.46 14.58 -11.93
CA ASP A 66 -20.47 14.33 -12.96
C ASP A 66 -19.87 13.51 -14.10
N PRO A 67 -20.58 12.49 -14.57
CA PRO A 67 -20.18 11.73 -15.75
C PRO A 67 -19.99 12.61 -16.97
N LYS A 68 -19.10 12.21 -17.86
CA LYS A 68 -18.86 12.87 -19.14
C LYS A 68 -20.16 13.03 -19.93
N GLY A 69 -20.39 14.23 -20.41
CA GLY A 69 -21.58 14.56 -21.20
C GLY A 69 -22.79 15.01 -20.37
N THR A 70 -22.72 15.02 -19.03
CA THR A 70 -23.79 15.54 -18.20
C THR A 70 -23.95 17.04 -18.42
N GLU A 71 -25.15 17.46 -18.82
CA GLU A 71 -25.50 18.88 -18.98
C GLU A 71 -25.92 19.46 -17.62
N ARG A 72 -25.31 20.58 -17.26
CA ARG A 72 -25.64 21.33 -16.04
C ARG A 72 -26.63 22.48 -16.34
N PRO A 73 -27.41 22.91 -15.38
CA PRO A 73 -28.33 24.07 -15.55
C PRO A 73 -27.63 25.35 -16.01
N SER A 74 -26.32 25.46 -15.77
CA SER A 74 -25.47 26.57 -16.24
C SER A 74 -25.16 26.52 -17.75
N GLY A 75 -25.57 25.48 -18.46
CA GLY A 75 -25.23 25.25 -19.87
C GLY A 75 -23.82 24.66 -20.10
N VAL A 76 -23.13 24.27 -19.02
CA VAL A 76 -21.82 23.61 -19.09
C VAL A 76 -22.02 22.10 -19.16
N THR A 77 -21.30 21.46 -20.06
CA THR A 77 -21.25 20.00 -20.16
C THR A 77 -20.07 19.45 -19.37
N ALA A 78 -20.27 18.47 -18.52
CA ALA A 78 -19.22 17.83 -17.73
C ALA A 78 -18.23 17.07 -18.65
N SER A 79 -16.94 17.21 -18.38
CA SER A 79 -15.87 16.55 -19.15
C SER A 79 -15.52 15.15 -18.61
N GLY A 80 -15.99 14.80 -17.43
CA GLY A 80 -15.82 13.48 -16.82
C GLY A 80 -14.52 13.28 -16.03
N ALA A 81 -14.47 12.16 -15.31
CA ALA A 81 -13.38 11.85 -14.38
C ALA A 81 -12.01 11.73 -15.07
N VAL A 82 -11.94 11.14 -16.26
CA VAL A 82 -10.68 10.98 -17.02
C VAL A 82 -10.10 12.32 -17.42
N SER A 83 -10.94 13.26 -17.85
CA SER A 83 -10.51 14.62 -18.23
C SER A 83 -9.83 15.34 -17.05
N PHE A 84 -10.43 15.28 -15.88
CA PHE A 84 -9.80 15.82 -14.66
C PHE A 84 -8.59 15.01 -14.24
N GLY A 85 -8.58 13.69 -14.47
CA GLY A 85 -7.44 12.82 -14.23
C GLY A 85 -6.17 13.28 -14.92
N LYS A 86 -6.27 13.85 -16.13
CA LYS A 86 -5.12 14.41 -16.88
C LYS A 86 -4.44 15.57 -16.15
N ILE A 87 -5.19 16.36 -15.40
CA ILE A 87 -4.62 17.47 -14.62
C ILE A 87 -3.74 16.92 -13.49
N TYR A 88 -4.18 15.88 -12.80
CA TYR A 88 -3.37 15.24 -11.75
C TYR A 88 -2.12 14.57 -12.30
N SER A 89 -2.19 14.04 -13.52
CA SER A 89 -1.02 13.49 -14.21
C SER A 89 0.03 14.59 -14.48
N VAL A 90 -0.37 15.71 -15.05
CA VAL A 90 0.51 16.87 -15.27
C VAL A 90 1.01 17.46 -13.97
N LEU A 91 0.14 17.53 -12.96
CA LEU A 91 0.52 18.03 -11.63
C LEU A 91 1.64 17.18 -11.01
N ASN A 92 1.50 15.85 -11.06
CA ASN A 92 2.51 14.94 -10.55
C ASN A 92 3.82 15.04 -11.33
N GLU A 93 3.75 15.15 -12.64
CA GLU A 93 4.90 15.39 -13.51
C GLU A 93 5.63 16.68 -13.15
N THR A 94 4.89 17.78 -12.97
CA THR A 94 5.44 19.13 -12.76
C THR A 94 6.00 19.31 -11.35
N ILE A 95 5.27 18.86 -10.33
CA ILE A 95 5.72 18.94 -8.92
C ILE A 95 6.56 17.71 -8.59
N ARG A 96 7.47 17.37 -9.45
CA ARG A 96 8.49 16.41 -9.08
C ARG A 96 9.25 16.96 -7.89
N ARG A 97 9.26 16.20 -6.87
CA ARG A 97 10.13 16.28 -5.71
C ARG A 97 11.45 16.90 -6.06
N GLY A 98 11.63 18.09 -5.75
CA GLY A 98 12.88 18.82 -5.94
C GLY A 98 14.09 18.07 -5.42
N GLY A 99 14.51 16.99 -6.11
CA GLY A 99 15.70 16.19 -5.90
C GLY A 99 15.94 15.62 -4.49
N LYS A 100 15.31 16.17 -3.48
CA LYS A 100 15.54 15.80 -2.07
C LYS A 100 14.68 14.61 -1.62
N PHE A 101 13.50 14.42 -2.17
CA PHE A 101 12.58 13.36 -1.77
C PHE A 101 12.20 12.47 -2.96
N LYS A 102 12.27 11.17 -2.80
CA LYS A 102 11.82 10.23 -3.83
C LYS A 102 10.30 10.25 -3.94
N ASN A 103 9.80 10.21 -5.08
CA ASN A 103 8.50 10.04 -5.72
C ASN A 103 7.28 10.11 -4.80
N GLY A 104 6.59 11.25 -4.76
CA GLY A 104 5.18 11.32 -4.48
C GLY A 104 4.45 10.59 -5.60
N ALA A 105 3.48 9.76 -5.31
CA ALA A 105 2.64 9.13 -6.29
C ALA A 105 1.24 9.71 -6.18
N ILE A 106 0.57 9.85 -7.32
CA ILE A 106 -0.87 10.08 -7.37
C ILE A 106 -1.52 8.81 -7.89
N VAL A 107 -2.52 8.32 -7.16
CA VAL A 107 -3.41 7.25 -7.61
C VAL A 107 -4.81 7.81 -7.73
N LEU A 108 -5.39 7.70 -8.91
CA LEU A 108 -6.77 8.07 -9.17
C LEU A 108 -7.68 6.87 -8.86
N HIS A 109 -8.71 7.10 -8.07
CA HIS A 109 -9.70 6.09 -7.73
C HIS A 109 -11.05 6.42 -8.38
N TYR A 110 -11.71 5.40 -8.89
CA TYR A 110 -13.06 5.51 -9.44
C TYR A 110 -13.88 4.26 -9.08
N ASP A 111 -15.18 4.44 -8.87
CA ASP A 111 -16.08 3.35 -8.50
C ASP A 111 -16.53 2.58 -9.74
N LEU A 112 -16.55 1.24 -9.66
CA LEU A 112 -16.94 0.38 -10.79
C LEU A 112 -18.37 0.66 -11.27
N CYS A 113 -19.26 1.10 -10.38
CA CYS A 113 -20.65 1.45 -10.73
C CYS A 113 -20.81 2.82 -11.38
N GLY A 114 -19.76 3.62 -11.47
CA GLY A 114 -19.83 4.97 -12.06
C GLY A 114 -19.93 4.92 -13.58
N ASP A 115 -20.65 5.87 -14.17
CA ASP A 115 -20.92 5.90 -15.61
C ASP A 115 -19.65 6.06 -16.48
N ASP A 116 -18.60 6.69 -15.94
CA ASP A 116 -17.30 6.83 -16.60
C ASP A 116 -16.34 5.64 -16.35
N ALA A 117 -16.77 4.56 -15.66
CA ALA A 117 -15.89 3.47 -15.24
C ALA A 117 -15.22 2.77 -16.44
N LEU A 118 -15.95 2.52 -17.51
CA LEU A 118 -15.39 1.91 -18.72
C LEU A 118 -14.31 2.79 -19.36
N GLU A 119 -14.57 4.11 -19.51
CA GLU A 119 -13.57 5.05 -20.03
C GLU A 119 -12.35 5.09 -19.10
N PHE A 120 -12.58 5.16 -17.79
CA PHE A 120 -11.52 5.19 -16.80
C PHE A 120 -10.60 3.95 -16.85
N ILE A 121 -11.18 2.76 -17.06
CA ILE A 121 -10.46 1.49 -17.15
C ILE A 121 -9.70 1.39 -18.47
N THR A 122 -10.31 1.78 -19.59
CA THR A 122 -9.78 1.55 -20.94
C THR A 122 -8.91 2.68 -21.48
N THR A 123 -8.81 3.80 -20.77
CA THR A 123 -7.93 4.91 -21.16
C THR A 123 -6.48 4.42 -21.23
N PRO A 124 -5.77 4.60 -22.35
CA PRO A 124 -4.38 4.20 -22.48
C PRO A 124 -3.49 4.87 -21.42
N ARG A 125 -2.46 4.16 -20.95
CA ARG A 125 -1.48 4.71 -19.99
C ARG A 125 -0.82 5.98 -20.54
N SER A 126 -0.58 6.05 -21.84
CA SER A 126 -0.01 7.24 -22.51
C SER A 126 -0.83 8.52 -22.34
N GLU A 127 -2.12 8.44 -22.03
CA GLU A 127 -2.96 9.61 -21.75
C GLU A 127 -2.90 10.05 -20.28
N LEU A 128 -2.48 9.14 -19.37
CA LEU A 128 -2.37 9.37 -17.93
C LEU A 128 -1.01 8.86 -17.41
N PRO A 129 0.13 9.30 -17.99
CA PRO A 129 1.42 8.64 -17.77
C PRO A 129 1.95 8.76 -16.35
N TRP A 130 1.60 9.82 -15.63
CA TRP A 130 2.15 10.13 -14.30
C TRP A 130 1.22 9.82 -13.14
N VAL A 131 0.15 9.10 -13.37
CA VAL A 131 -0.78 8.63 -12.33
C VAL A 131 -1.05 7.14 -12.49
N LYS A 132 -1.35 6.48 -11.38
CA LYS A 132 -1.88 5.12 -11.38
C LYS A 132 -3.39 5.17 -11.17
N ARG A 133 -4.08 4.09 -11.52
CA ARG A 133 -5.54 3.99 -11.44
C ARG A 133 -5.95 2.82 -10.57
N CYS A 134 -7.02 3.03 -9.82
CA CYS A 134 -7.62 2.00 -8.98
C CYS A 134 -9.13 2.02 -9.15
N ILE A 135 -9.72 0.86 -9.31
CA ILE A 135 -11.17 0.67 -9.31
C ILE A 135 -11.61 0.20 -7.93
N ASN A 136 -12.54 0.95 -7.33
CA ASN A 136 -13.24 0.53 -6.12
C ASN A 136 -14.40 -0.37 -6.49
N ILE A 137 -14.57 -1.49 -5.79
CA ILE A 137 -15.49 -2.57 -6.16
C ILE A 137 -16.24 -3.10 -4.94
N THR A 138 -17.47 -3.54 -5.17
CA THR A 138 -18.28 -4.38 -4.28
C THR A 138 -18.73 -5.63 -5.03
N ASP A 139 -19.19 -6.66 -4.31
CA ASP A 139 -19.77 -7.85 -4.94
C ASP A 139 -20.92 -7.48 -5.89
N ALA A 140 -21.83 -6.61 -5.43
CA ALA A 140 -22.98 -6.17 -6.22
C ALA A 140 -22.58 -5.40 -7.50
N TRP A 141 -21.54 -4.56 -7.42
CA TRP A 141 -21.03 -3.83 -8.60
C TRP A 141 -20.32 -4.74 -9.58
N TRP A 142 -19.62 -5.76 -9.08
CA TRP A 142 -19.03 -6.79 -9.91
C TRP A 142 -20.08 -7.62 -10.64
N GLU A 143 -21.10 -8.07 -9.95
CA GLU A 143 -22.20 -8.81 -10.56
C GLU A 143 -22.90 -8.04 -11.67
N ALA A 144 -23.13 -6.72 -11.46
CA ALA A 144 -23.78 -5.83 -12.41
C ALA A 144 -22.87 -5.32 -13.55
N CYS A 145 -21.56 -5.59 -13.49
CA CYS A 145 -20.60 -5.06 -14.46
C CYS A 145 -20.76 -5.73 -15.83
N GLU A 146 -21.00 -4.93 -16.87
CA GLU A 146 -21.15 -5.39 -18.25
C GLU A 146 -19.82 -5.46 -19.02
N PHE A 147 -18.73 -4.85 -18.49
CA PHE A 147 -17.39 -4.76 -19.09
C PHE A 147 -16.32 -5.47 -18.24
N LYS A 148 -16.65 -6.64 -17.72
CA LYS A 148 -15.74 -7.45 -16.89
C LYS A 148 -14.44 -7.80 -17.62
N GLN A 149 -14.52 -8.06 -18.94
CA GLN A 149 -13.35 -8.46 -19.72
C GLN A 149 -12.34 -7.32 -19.87
N GLU A 150 -12.80 -6.08 -20.04
CA GLU A 150 -11.95 -4.89 -20.09
C GLU A 150 -11.26 -4.66 -18.75
N LEU A 151 -11.97 -4.84 -17.64
CA LEU A 151 -11.39 -4.74 -16.30
C LEU A 151 -10.35 -5.84 -16.05
N LEU A 152 -10.64 -7.09 -16.40
CA LEU A 152 -9.70 -8.22 -16.27
C LEU A 152 -8.43 -7.98 -17.10
N HIS A 153 -8.58 -7.45 -18.31
CA HIS A 153 -7.45 -7.08 -19.16
C HIS A 153 -6.59 -5.99 -18.49
N ALA A 154 -7.21 -4.94 -17.96
CA ALA A 154 -6.53 -3.83 -17.30
C ALA A 154 -5.80 -4.25 -16.00
N ILE A 155 -6.37 -5.20 -15.25
CA ILE A 155 -5.71 -5.78 -14.06
C ILE A 155 -4.48 -6.59 -14.49
N LYS A 156 -4.63 -7.43 -15.50
CA LYS A 156 -3.53 -8.28 -16.01
C LYS A 156 -2.37 -7.45 -16.55
N SER A 157 -2.67 -6.36 -17.26
CA SER A 157 -1.64 -5.44 -17.78
C SER A 157 -1.00 -4.56 -16.70
N GLY A 158 -1.56 -4.54 -15.48
CA GLY A 158 -1.11 -3.67 -14.39
C GLY A 158 -1.54 -2.21 -14.53
N ASP A 159 -2.44 -1.90 -15.47
CA ASP A 159 -2.93 -0.52 -15.67
C ASP A 159 -3.90 -0.08 -14.58
N VAL A 160 -4.62 -1.03 -13.99
CA VAL A 160 -5.63 -0.78 -12.96
C VAL A 160 -5.48 -1.74 -11.80
N TRP A 161 -5.58 -1.21 -10.60
CA TRP A 161 -5.65 -1.99 -9.35
C TRP A 161 -7.08 -2.11 -8.84
N LEU A 162 -7.32 -3.03 -7.92
CA LEU A 162 -8.62 -3.19 -7.28
C LEU A 162 -8.56 -2.85 -5.80
N ASN A 163 -9.65 -2.28 -5.31
CA ASN A 163 -9.84 -1.93 -3.91
C ASN A 163 -11.28 -2.19 -3.49
N LYS A 164 -11.48 -2.96 -2.42
CA LYS A 164 -12.82 -3.18 -1.88
C LYS A 164 -13.32 -1.91 -1.21
N VAL A 165 -14.57 -1.56 -1.46
CA VAL A 165 -15.25 -0.48 -0.72
C VAL A 165 -15.39 -0.89 0.74
N ARG A 166 -15.00 0.01 1.65
CA ARG A 166 -15.02 -0.21 3.09
C ARG A 166 -15.73 0.92 3.82
N TYR A 167 -16.23 0.59 4.99
CA TYR A 167 -16.91 1.51 5.90
C TYR A 167 -16.30 1.38 7.30
N ASP A 168 -16.34 2.47 8.07
CA ASP A 168 -16.01 2.47 9.49
C ASP A 168 -17.18 1.89 10.33
N ASP A 169 -16.97 1.80 11.63
CA ASP A 169 -17.96 1.26 12.55
C ASP A 169 -19.22 2.15 12.67
N GLU A 170 -19.14 3.41 12.24
CA GLU A 170 -20.25 4.36 12.20
C GLU A 170 -21.02 4.31 10.88
N GLY A 171 -20.56 3.50 9.92
CA GLY A 171 -21.14 3.36 8.59
C GLY A 171 -20.69 4.43 7.59
N ASN A 172 -19.69 5.25 7.91
CA ASN A 172 -19.10 6.18 6.97
C ASN A 172 -18.12 5.46 6.04
N ARG A 173 -18.16 5.79 4.76
CA ARG A 173 -17.20 5.24 3.81
C ARG A 173 -15.79 5.72 4.12
N ILE A 174 -14.84 4.79 4.13
CA ILE A 174 -13.41 5.05 4.20
C ILE A 174 -12.77 4.66 2.87
N PHE A 175 -11.68 5.33 2.51
CA PHE A 175 -11.15 5.31 1.15
C PHE A 175 -9.72 4.80 1.11
N GLY A 176 -9.39 3.97 0.12
CA GLY A 176 -8.06 3.44 -0.06
C GLY A 176 -7.03 4.51 -0.37
N ASN A 177 -5.83 4.34 0.21
CA ASN A 177 -4.67 5.19 -0.04
C ASN A 177 -3.96 4.82 -1.36
N VAL A 178 -2.76 5.33 -1.57
CA VAL A 178 -1.95 5.09 -2.77
C VAL A 178 -1.55 3.63 -2.92
N CYS A 179 -1.06 2.99 -1.85
CA CYS A 179 -0.59 1.61 -1.87
C CYS A 179 -1.65 0.59 -1.41
N LEU A 180 -2.87 1.04 -1.16
CA LEU A 180 -4.07 0.24 -0.84
C LEU A 180 -3.99 -0.58 0.46
N GLU A 181 -3.04 -0.30 1.35
CA GLU A 181 -2.96 -0.94 2.68
C GLU A 181 -3.70 -0.18 3.78
N VAL A 182 -4.14 1.05 3.47
CA VAL A 182 -4.76 1.96 4.42
C VAL A 182 -6.08 2.47 3.88
N TYR A 183 -7.07 2.58 4.77
CA TYR A 183 -8.36 3.21 4.49
C TYR A 183 -8.54 4.43 5.37
N LEU A 184 -8.82 5.57 4.77
CA LEU A 184 -8.85 6.87 5.41
C LEU A 184 -10.13 7.64 5.07
N PRO A 185 -10.60 8.52 5.96
CA PRO A 185 -11.50 9.59 5.57
C PRO A 185 -10.78 10.57 4.63
N SER A 186 -11.52 11.40 3.92
CA SER A 186 -10.93 12.48 3.12
C SER A 186 -10.06 13.38 3.99
N ARG A 187 -8.88 13.77 3.46
CA ARG A 187 -7.82 14.51 4.15
C ARG A 187 -7.14 13.76 5.30
N GLY A 188 -7.44 12.48 5.48
CA GLY A 188 -6.75 11.60 6.40
C GLY A 188 -5.33 11.32 5.95
N THR A 189 -4.48 10.91 6.90
CA THR A 189 -3.08 10.59 6.66
C THR A 189 -2.71 9.24 7.23
N CYS A 190 -1.69 8.60 6.68
CA CYS A 190 -1.17 7.34 7.22
C CYS A 190 0.25 7.51 7.78
N LEU A 191 0.41 7.18 9.05
CA LEU A 191 1.69 7.06 9.73
C LEU A 191 2.00 5.57 9.87
N LEU A 192 3.11 5.11 9.29
CA LEU A 192 3.43 3.69 9.16
C LEU A 192 4.78 3.36 9.78
N GLU A 193 4.83 2.24 10.49
CA GLU A 193 6.03 1.53 10.91
C GLU A 193 5.82 0.02 10.73
N HIS A 194 6.91 -0.74 10.78
CA HIS A 194 6.87 -2.18 10.53
C HIS A 194 7.68 -2.92 11.58
N ILE A 195 7.19 -4.09 11.98
CA ILE A 195 7.98 -5.02 12.80
C ILE A 195 8.90 -5.80 11.86
N ASN A 196 10.19 -5.76 12.14
CA ASN A 196 11.18 -6.57 11.47
C ASN A 196 11.19 -7.98 12.08
N LEU A 197 10.39 -8.87 11.51
CA LEU A 197 10.26 -10.26 11.97
C LEU A 197 11.59 -11.03 11.85
N GLY A 198 12.42 -10.69 10.85
CA GLY A 198 13.73 -11.30 10.67
C GLY A 198 14.72 -11.01 11.82
N ALA A 199 14.57 -9.86 12.49
CA ALA A 199 15.42 -9.47 13.61
C ALA A 199 14.91 -9.95 14.97
N CYS A 200 13.67 -10.47 15.05
CA CYS A 200 13.11 -10.95 16.29
C CYS A 200 13.63 -12.34 16.66
N GLU A 201 14.04 -12.56 17.89
CA GLU A 201 13.96 -13.90 18.46
C GLU A 201 12.49 -14.31 18.57
N PHE A 202 12.20 -15.61 18.46
CA PHE A 202 10.81 -16.07 18.38
C PHE A 202 9.98 -15.61 19.59
N GLY A 203 10.53 -15.72 20.79
CA GLY A 203 9.87 -15.28 22.01
C GLY A 203 9.68 -13.78 22.17
N ASP A 204 10.42 -12.97 21.40
CA ASP A 204 10.35 -11.51 21.46
C ASP A 204 9.28 -10.92 20.53
N ILE A 205 8.70 -11.74 19.64
CA ILE A 205 7.69 -11.27 18.66
C ILE A 205 6.53 -10.54 19.36
N PRO A 206 5.89 -11.06 20.42
CA PRO A 206 4.79 -10.36 21.07
C PRO A 206 5.19 -8.98 21.62
N GLU A 207 6.35 -8.88 22.23
CA GLU A 207 6.85 -7.61 22.77
C GLU A 207 7.26 -6.63 21.68
N ALA A 208 7.84 -7.11 20.57
CA ALA A 208 8.19 -6.27 19.43
C ALA A 208 6.95 -5.56 18.84
N PHE A 209 5.83 -6.27 18.72
CA PHE A 209 4.56 -5.69 18.26
C PHE A 209 4.01 -4.65 19.24
N ARG A 210 4.05 -4.92 20.56
CA ARG A 210 3.62 -3.96 21.59
C ARG A 210 4.47 -2.69 21.54
N ALA A 211 5.79 -2.84 21.53
CA ALA A 211 6.73 -1.73 21.48
C ALA A 211 6.59 -0.89 20.19
N GLY A 212 6.43 -1.54 19.05
CA GLY A 212 6.21 -0.86 17.77
C GLY A 212 4.91 -0.07 17.75
N MET A 213 3.81 -0.64 18.27
CA MET A 213 2.55 0.08 18.35
C MET A 213 2.61 1.27 19.32
N GLU A 214 3.28 1.09 20.47
CA GLU A 214 3.47 2.17 21.44
C GLU A 214 4.26 3.34 20.82
N GLU A 215 5.39 3.06 20.15
CA GLU A 215 6.18 4.06 19.46
C GLU A 215 5.34 4.79 18.42
N LEU A 216 4.61 4.05 17.59
CA LEU A 216 3.79 4.59 16.51
C LEU A 216 2.67 5.50 17.04
N CYS A 217 1.98 5.09 18.11
CA CYS A 217 0.95 5.92 18.75
C CYS A 217 1.53 7.19 19.39
N GLN A 218 2.71 7.11 19.99
CA GLN A 218 3.40 8.27 20.54
C GLN A 218 3.87 9.24 19.46
N LEU A 219 4.35 8.73 18.32
CA LEU A 219 4.73 9.57 17.19
C LEU A 219 3.52 10.25 16.58
N HIS A 220 2.39 9.55 16.43
CA HIS A 220 1.16 10.08 15.87
C HIS A 220 0.72 11.37 16.54
N SER A 221 0.79 11.43 17.88
CA SER A 221 0.39 12.62 18.64
C SER A 221 1.35 13.82 18.52
N LYS A 222 2.53 13.62 17.90
CA LYS A 222 3.59 14.65 17.81
C LYS A 222 3.79 15.16 16.38
N THR A 223 3.10 14.61 15.41
CA THR A 223 3.38 14.90 13.99
C THR A 223 3.08 16.33 13.56
N GLY A 224 2.13 17.01 14.20
CA GLY A 224 1.67 18.34 13.78
C GLY A 224 1.09 18.40 12.35
N VAL A 225 0.71 17.23 11.79
CA VAL A 225 0.26 17.13 10.39
C VAL A 225 -0.94 18.03 10.11
N GLY A 226 -1.86 18.18 11.08
CA GLY A 226 -3.03 19.06 10.97
C GLY A 226 -2.73 20.57 10.97
N ASP A 227 -1.52 20.99 11.36
CA ASP A 227 -1.18 22.40 11.55
C ASP A 227 -1.22 23.22 10.24
N SER A 228 -1.04 22.56 9.11
CA SER A 228 -1.15 23.18 7.78
C SER A 228 -2.59 23.55 7.39
N GLY A 229 -3.58 22.96 8.02
CA GLY A 229 -4.99 23.05 7.64
C GLY A 229 -5.39 22.20 6.43
N GLU A 230 -4.43 21.51 5.77
CA GLU A 230 -4.71 20.64 4.62
C GLU A 230 -5.15 19.24 5.06
N TYR A 231 -4.63 18.74 6.16
CA TYR A 231 -4.91 17.40 6.69
C TYR A 231 -5.74 17.45 7.95
N LEU A 232 -6.43 16.35 8.23
CA LEU A 232 -7.12 16.19 9.51
C LEU A 232 -6.10 16.21 10.65
N PRO A 233 -6.43 16.90 11.76
CA PRO A 233 -5.56 16.91 12.93
C PRO A 233 -5.51 15.54 13.61
N SER A 234 -4.38 15.21 14.25
CA SER A 234 -4.15 13.92 14.89
C SER A 234 -5.14 13.60 16.01
N GLU A 235 -5.78 14.60 16.60
CA GLU A 235 -6.80 14.45 17.63
C GLU A 235 -8.09 13.84 17.08
N THR A 236 -8.40 14.06 15.80
CA THR A 236 -9.58 13.53 15.12
C THR A 236 -9.25 12.38 14.19
N ASP A 237 -8.11 12.41 13.52
CA ASP A 237 -7.64 11.32 12.64
C ASP A 237 -6.84 10.29 13.47
N ARG A 238 -7.55 9.50 14.26
CA ARG A 238 -6.97 8.50 15.17
C ARG A 238 -6.57 7.22 14.42
N GLN A 239 -5.62 7.34 13.51
CA GLN A 239 -5.25 6.27 12.58
C GLN A 239 -3.72 6.12 12.45
N VAL A 240 -3.24 4.91 12.73
CA VAL A 240 -1.86 4.47 12.52
C VAL A 240 -1.85 3.16 11.74
N GLY A 241 -0.69 2.75 11.26
CA GLY A 241 -0.55 1.50 10.52
C GLY A 241 0.74 0.78 10.90
N LEU A 242 0.65 -0.15 11.84
CA LEU A 242 1.73 -1.08 12.15
C LEU A 242 1.65 -2.26 11.18
N GLY A 243 2.71 -2.45 10.40
CA GLY A 243 2.87 -3.59 9.51
C GLY A 243 4.00 -4.50 9.97
N MET A 244 4.45 -5.35 9.05
CA MET A 244 5.56 -6.27 9.29
C MET A 244 6.34 -6.51 8.00
N LEU A 245 7.58 -6.91 8.14
CA LEU A 245 8.45 -7.33 7.05
C LEU A 245 9.34 -8.49 7.50
N GLY A 246 10.01 -9.13 6.56
CA GLY A 246 10.94 -10.21 6.87
C GLY A 246 10.28 -11.53 7.26
N LEU A 247 9.03 -11.79 6.81
CA LEU A 247 8.36 -13.06 7.12
C LEU A 247 9.15 -14.25 6.55
N ALA A 248 9.63 -14.18 5.30
CA ALA A 248 10.41 -15.27 4.72
C ALA A 248 11.70 -15.56 5.52
N ASN A 249 12.37 -14.52 6.03
CA ASN A 249 13.53 -14.70 6.90
C ASN A 249 13.16 -15.40 8.22
N LEU A 250 12.04 -15.01 8.84
CA LEU A 250 11.54 -15.66 10.06
C LEU A 250 11.24 -17.14 9.83
N LEU A 251 10.53 -17.46 8.74
CA LEU A 251 10.17 -18.84 8.40
C LEU A 251 11.42 -19.70 8.11
N ARG A 252 12.38 -19.15 7.34
CA ARG A 252 13.69 -19.81 7.10
C ARG A 252 14.37 -20.18 8.40
N ARG A 253 14.46 -19.26 9.34
CA ARG A 253 15.11 -19.49 10.66
C ARG A 253 14.38 -20.52 11.50
N ALA A 254 13.08 -20.59 11.39
CA ALA A 254 12.26 -21.58 12.08
C ALA A 254 12.28 -22.98 11.42
N GLY A 255 12.83 -23.09 10.22
CA GLY A 255 12.74 -24.31 9.41
C GLY A 255 11.31 -24.65 8.99
N VAL A 256 10.49 -23.63 8.76
CA VAL A 256 9.07 -23.73 8.44
C VAL A 256 8.86 -23.19 7.01
N SER A 257 8.14 -23.95 6.18
CA SER A 257 7.76 -23.48 4.85
C SER A 257 6.53 -22.58 4.90
N TYR A 258 6.30 -21.79 3.83
CA TYR A 258 5.06 -21.03 3.65
C TYR A 258 3.82 -21.92 3.70
N GLU A 259 3.89 -23.10 3.07
CA GLU A 259 2.78 -24.06 3.10
C GLU A 259 2.46 -24.51 4.53
N GLN A 260 3.46 -24.94 5.29
CA GLN A 260 3.30 -25.36 6.69
C GLN A 260 2.77 -24.21 7.55
N PHE A 261 3.25 -22.99 7.32
CA PHE A 261 2.80 -21.84 8.09
C PHE A 261 1.35 -21.46 7.76
N GLY A 262 0.96 -21.50 6.49
CA GLY A 262 -0.42 -21.29 6.07
C GLY A 262 -1.40 -22.32 6.65
N GLU A 263 -1.01 -23.59 6.66
CA GLU A 263 -1.80 -24.66 7.32
C GLU A 263 -1.93 -24.44 8.84
N ALA A 264 -0.83 -24.04 9.47
CA ALA A 264 -0.81 -23.76 10.91
C ALA A 264 -1.71 -22.55 11.26
N LEU A 265 -1.69 -21.49 10.43
CA LEU A 265 -2.60 -20.35 10.61
C LEU A 265 -4.08 -20.78 10.49
N ASP A 266 -4.42 -21.60 9.52
CA ASP A 266 -5.78 -22.12 9.37
C ASP A 266 -6.21 -22.96 10.58
N GLN A 267 -5.34 -23.85 11.05
CA GLN A 267 -5.59 -24.69 12.24
C GLN A 267 -5.74 -23.82 13.50
N TYR A 268 -4.86 -22.85 13.67
CA TYR A 268 -4.90 -21.91 14.79
C TYR A 268 -6.21 -21.11 14.81
N ILE A 269 -6.62 -20.61 13.66
CA ILE A 269 -7.86 -19.84 13.49
C ILE A 269 -9.10 -20.69 13.79
N ARG A 270 -9.08 -21.99 13.48
CA ARG A 270 -10.15 -22.94 13.81
C ARG A 270 -10.10 -23.46 15.26
N GLY A 271 -9.05 -23.10 16.02
CA GLY A 271 -8.85 -23.61 17.39
C GLY A 271 -8.34 -25.05 17.46
N GLU A 272 -7.80 -25.58 16.38
CA GLU A 272 -7.23 -26.92 16.27
C GLU A 272 -5.78 -26.90 16.76
N ARG A 273 -5.52 -27.41 17.94
CA ARG A 273 -4.16 -27.39 18.51
C ARG A 273 -3.24 -28.39 17.83
N GLN A 274 -2.06 -27.93 17.48
CA GLN A 274 -0.98 -28.73 16.90
C GLN A 274 0.34 -28.50 17.63
N ALA A 275 1.16 -29.54 17.73
CA ALA A 275 2.51 -29.45 18.30
C ALA A 275 3.54 -29.33 17.18
N SER A 276 3.65 -28.14 16.56
CA SER A 276 4.60 -27.86 15.50
C SER A 276 5.22 -26.47 15.65
N ALA A 277 6.40 -26.27 15.10
CA ALA A 277 7.06 -24.96 15.05
C ALA A 277 6.19 -23.93 14.31
N ALA A 278 5.54 -24.34 13.22
CA ALA A 278 4.65 -23.48 12.45
C ALA A 278 3.46 -23.00 13.29
N TYR A 279 2.83 -23.89 14.07
CA TYR A 279 1.72 -23.53 14.94
C TYR A 279 2.17 -22.57 16.06
N ALA A 280 3.34 -22.82 16.66
CA ALA A 280 3.91 -21.94 17.68
C ALA A 280 4.18 -20.53 17.12
N LEU A 281 4.65 -20.42 15.87
CA LEU A 281 4.82 -19.12 15.21
C LEU A 281 3.47 -18.42 14.97
N ALA A 282 2.45 -19.14 14.54
CA ALA A 282 1.10 -18.57 14.39
C ALA A 282 0.56 -18.02 15.70
N GLU A 283 0.75 -18.76 16.80
CA GLU A 283 0.37 -18.33 18.15
C GLU A 283 1.13 -17.08 18.60
N LEU A 284 2.45 -17.03 18.40
CA LEU A 284 3.28 -15.87 18.75
C LEU A 284 2.90 -14.63 17.93
N LEU A 285 2.59 -14.81 16.66
CA LEU A 285 2.14 -13.70 15.80
C LEU A 285 0.79 -13.16 16.27
N ASP A 286 -0.17 -14.03 16.60
CA ASP A 286 -1.47 -13.61 17.13
C ASP A 286 -1.34 -12.90 18.50
N GLN A 287 -0.48 -13.39 19.38
CA GLN A 287 -0.16 -12.72 20.65
C GLN A 287 0.42 -11.32 20.41
N GLY A 288 1.31 -11.17 19.43
CA GLY A 288 1.88 -9.88 19.05
C GLY A 288 0.81 -8.93 18.53
N ILE A 289 0.03 -9.36 17.55
CA ILE A 289 -1.05 -8.58 16.94
C ILE A 289 -2.09 -8.18 18.01
N SER A 290 -2.53 -9.11 18.83
CA SER A 290 -3.50 -8.83 19.90
C SER A 290 -2.96 -7.85 20.92
N GLY A 291 -1.69 -8.00 21.34
CA GLY A 291 -1.04 -7.09 22.26
C GLY A 291 -0.87 -5.68 21.70
N ALA A 292 -0.50 -5.56 20.41
CA ALA A 292 -0.45 -4.28 19.72
C ALA A 292 -1.84 -3.63 19.61
N ALA A 293 -2.88 -4.43 19.36
CA ALA A 293 -4.25 -3.93 19.30
C ALA A 293 -4.73 -3.37 20.67
N GLU A 294 -4.35 -3.99 21.77
CA GLU A 294 -4.62 -3.46 23.12
C GLU A 294 -3.97 -2.09 23.31
N VAL A 295 -2.70 -1.93 22.92
CA VAL A 295 -1.98 -0.65 22.97
C VAL A 295 -2.69 0.40 22.11
N ALA A 296 -3.04 0.07 20.87
CA ALA A 296 -3.74 0.97 19.97
C ALA A 296 -5.08 1.45 20.57
N LYS A 297 -5.86 0.55 21.16
CA LYS A 297 -7.12 0.87 21.84
C LYS A 297 -6.92 1.78 23.05
N GLN A 298 -5.85 1.59 23.83
CA GLN A 298 -5.49 2.48 24.96
C GLN A 298 -5.21 3.91 24.47
N HIS A 299 -4.65 4.04 23.28
CA HIS A 299 -4.43 5.34 22.62
C HIS A 299 -5.62 5.82 21.79
N ASN A 300 -6.79 5.18 21.88
CA ASN A 300 -8.01 5.51 21.15
C ASN A 300 -7.86 5.46 19.62
N MET A 301 -7.00 4.61 19.09
CA MET A 301 -6.88 4.41 17.65
C MET A 301 -8.08 3.62 17.12
N VAL A 302 -8.62 4.05 15.97
CA VAL A 302 -9.70 3.34 15.26
C VAL A 302 -9.14 2.45 14.15
N ARG A 303 -7.93 2.75 13.65
CA ARG A 303 -7.14 1.90 12.75
C ARG A 303 -5.76 1.69 13.34
N ALA A 304 -5.24 0.47 13.25
CA ALA A 304 -3.98 0.11 13.88
C ALA A 304 -2.99 -0.59 12.95
N PHE A 305 -3.45 -1.32 11.93
CA PHE A 305 -2.59 -2.20 11.16
C PHE A 305 -2.62 -1.88 9.66
N ALA A 306 -1.42 -1.90 9.06
CA ALA A 306 -1.26 -1.76 7.62
C ALA A 306 0.01 -2.49 7.16
N ILE A 307 -0.13 -3.52 6.35
CA ILE A 307 1.00 -4.21 5.74
C ILE A 307 1.28 -3.54 4.39
N ALA A 308 2.25 -2.63 4.41
CA ALA A 308 2.68 -1.87 3.24
C ALA A 308 3.72 -2.65 2.40
N PRO A 309 4.02 -2.24 1.16
CA PRO A 309 4.99 -2.95 0.32
C PRO A 309 6.42 -3.01 0.89
N THR A 310 6.82 -2.07 1.71
CA THR A 310 8.05 -2.02 2.54
C THR A 310 9.40 -2.16 1.85
N ALA A 311 9.49 -2.14 0.51
CA ALA A 311 10.75 -2.37 -0.20
C ALA A 311 11.93 -1.54 0.37
N SER A 312 11.76 -0.22 0.50
CA SER A 312 12.80 0.67 1.03
C SER A 312 13.16 0.40 2.50
N CYS A 313 12.21 -0.07 3.31
CA CYS A 313 12.47 -0.45 4.70
C CYS A 313 13.24 -1.77 4.77
N SER A 314 12.86 -2.74 3.95
CA SER A 314 13.46 -4.07 3.93
C SER A 314 14.94 -4.02 3.57
N TYR A 315 15.34 -3.24 2.57
CA TYR A 315 16.74 -3.10 2.15
C TYR A 315 17.66 -2.53 3.25
N ARG A 316 17.11 -1.76 4.16
CA ARG A 316 17.85 -1.23 5.32
C ARG A 316 17.77 -2.12 6.55
N SER A 317 16.97 -3.17 6.49
CA SER A 317 16.71 -4.08 7.61
C SER A 317 17.51 -5.37 7.45
N LYS A 318 18.14 -5.80 8.54
CA LYS A 318 18.85 -7.08 8.59
C LYS A 318 18.14 -8.03 9.53
N ASP A 319 18.18 -9.31 9.18
CA ASP A 319 17.81 -10.38 10.09
C ASP A 319 18.95 -10.69 11.09
N ILE A 320 18.69 -11.61 12.02
CA ILE A 320 19.67 -12.00 13.04
C ILE A 320 20.95 -12.59 12.43
N ASP A 321 20.84 -13.27 11.30
CA ASP A 321 21.97 -13.90 10.62
C ASP A 321 22.72 -12.92 9.68
N GLY A 322 22.27 -11.67 9.58
CA GLY A 322 22.91 -10.62 8.80
C GLY A 322 22.42 -10.50 7.37
N TYR A 323 21.47 -11.32 6.93
CA TYR A 323 20.83 -11.18 5.62
C TYR A 323 19.87 -9.99 5.59
N THR A 324 19.61 -9.46 4.40
CA THR A 324 18.58 -8.46 4.18
C THR A 324 17.21 -9.08 4.45
N CYS A 325 16.31 -8.33 5.11
CA CYS A 325 14.95 -8.79 5.31
C CYS A 325 14.15 -8.67 4.02
N THR A 326 13.29 -9.67 3.77
CA THR A 326 12.35 -9.62 2.64
C THR A 326 11.28 -8.54 2.87
N PRO A 327 10.79 -7.89 1.80
CA PRO A 327 9.65 -7.00 1.93
C PRO A 327 8.42 -7.75 2.46
N GLU A 328 7.65 -7.08 3.31
CA GLU A 328 6.33 -7.45 3.79
C GLU A 328 6.16 -8.95 4.14
N ILE A 329 5.07 -9.61 3.78
CA ILE A 329 4.76 -11.01 4.13
C ILE A 329 4.83 -11.98 2.92
N ALA A 330 4.93 -11.46 1.71
CA ALA A 330 5.05 -12.31 0.53
C ALA A 330 6.44 -12.97 0.46
N PRO A 331 6.55 -14.16 -0.15
CA PRO A 331 7.84 -14.68 -0.54
C PRO A 331 8.48 -13.78 -1.61
N PRO A 332 9.79 -13.54 -1.57
CA PRO A 332 10.44 -12.75 -2.60
C PRO A 332 10.45 -13.50 -3.94
N ILE A 333 10.57 -12.76 -5.04
CA ILE A 333 10.66 -13.37 -6.37
C ILE A 333 12.02 -14.03 -6.55
N SER A 334 13.09 -13.45 -5.97
CA SER A 334 14.46 -13.92 -6.02
C SER A 334 15.12 -13.84 -4.65
N ARG A 335 16.13 -14.67 -4.40
CA ARG A 335 16.95 -14.61 -3.17
C ARG A 335 17.90 -13.43 -3.13
N THR A 336 18.16 -12.83 -4.28
CA THR A 336 19.02 -11.64 -4.44
C THR A 336 18.29 -10.59 -5.25
N VAL A 337 18.54 -9.33 -4.95
CA VAL A 337 17.97 -8.17 -5.64
C VAL A 337 19.09 -7.18 -5.91
N ASP A 338 19.26 -6.83 -7.18
CA ASP A 338 20.10 -5.72 -7.58
C ASP A 338 19.24 -4.45 -7.68
N ARG A 339 19.69 -3.41 -7.01
CA ARG A 339 19.02 -2.12 -7.03
C ARG A 339 19.98 -1.01 -7.34
N ASP A 340 19.68 -0.24 -8.37
CA ASP A 340 20.38 1.00 -8.64
C ASP A 340 19.91 2.11 -7.70
N SER A 341 20.82 2.58 -6.84
CA SER A 341 20.57 3.71 -5.94
C SER A 341 20.74 5.08 -6.62
N GLY A 342 21.11 5.09 -7.90
CA GLY A 342 21.40 6.29 -8.68
C GLY A 342 22.66 7.03 -8.22
N THR A 343 22.80 7.28 -6.93
CA THR A 343 23.93 8.03 -6.35
C THR A 343 25.14 7.15 -6.02
N PHE A 344 24.88 5.89 -5.64
CA PHE A 344 25.91 4.94 -5.17
C PHE A 344 26.11 3.75 -6.11
N GLY A 345 25.45 3.74 -7.27
CA GLY A 345 25.48 2.62 -8.21
C GLY A 345 24.57 1.47 -7.80
N VAL A 346 24.78 0.31 -8.44
CA VAL A 346 24.00 -0.90 -8.17
C VAL A 346 24.47 -1.55 -6.87
N GLU A 347 23.54 -1.75 -5.95
CA GLU A 347 23.75 -2.51 -4.71
C GLU A 347 22.98 -3.83 -4.79
N THR A 348 23.64 -4.93 -4.44
CA THR A 348 23.03 -6.26 -4.36
C THR A 348 22.61 -6.55 -2.92
N TYR A 349 21.33 -6.91 -2.75
CA TYR A 349 20.76 -7.31 -1.47
C TYR A 349 20.50 -8.83 -1.48
N GLU A 350 20.93 -9.51 -0.42
CA GLU A 350 20.79 -10.96 -0.25
C GLU A 350 19.82 -11.26 0.90
N TYR A 351 18.80 -12.08 0.62
CA TYR A 351 17.81 -12.51 1.62
C TYR A 351 18.19 -13.83 2.32
N GLY A 352 19.27 -14.48 1.87
CA GLY A 352 19.64 -15.82 2.32
C GLY A 352 18.82 -16.92 1.67
N GLU A 353 18.83 -18.11 2.24
CA GLU A 353 18.14 -19.30 1.73
C GLU A 353 16.63 -19.29 2.08
N VAL A 354 15.94 -18.23 1.72
CA VAL A 354 14.48 -18.11 1.88
C VAL A 354 13.76 -18.84 0.73
N GLU A 355 12.54 -19.29 0.96
CA GLU A 355 11.68 -19.75 -0.12
C GLU A 355 11.32 -18.57 -1.03
N VAL A 356 11.40 -18.75 -2.34
CA VAL A 356 11.00 -17.77 -3.33
C VAL A 356 9.60 -18.07 -3.86
N ALA A 357 8.98 -17.08 -4.50
CA ALA A 357 7.59 -17.16 -4.96
C ALA A 357 7.31 -18.36 -5.87
N SER A 358 8.25 -18.73 -6.75
CA SER A 358 8.12 -19.91 -7.63
C SER A 358 8.17 -21.25 -6.87
N GLU A 359 8.84 -21.32 -5.72
CA GLU A 359 8.89 -22.51 -4.87
C GLU A 359 7.64 -22.61 -3.98
N VAL A 360 7.17 -21.48 -3.46
CA VAL A 360 5.99 -21.40 -2.56
C VAL A 360 4.69 -21.70 -3.32
N GLY A 361 4.49 -21.10 -4.48
CA GLY A 361 3.28 -21.19 -5.26
C GLY A 361 2.12 -20.33 -4.70
N TRP A 362 1.18 -20.02 -5.59
CA TRP A 362 0.07 -19.11 -5.29
C TRP A 362 -0.79 -19.53 -4.11
N ASN A 363 -1.16 -20.82 -4.04
CA ASN A 363 -2.08 -21.28 -3.01
C ASN A 363 -1.52 -21.18 -1.59
N ALA A 364 -0.25 -21.50 -1.40
CA ALA A 364 0.41 -21.41 -0.10
C ALA A 364 0.56 -19.94 0.32
N TYR A 365 0.97 -19.07 -0.59
CA TYR A 365 1.05 -17.62 -0.33
C TYR A 365 -0.31 -17.03 0.05
N LEU A 366 -1.35 -17.29 -0.76
CA LEU A 366 -2.71 -16.80 -0.50
C LEU A 366 -3.23 -17.28 0.86
N ARG A 367 -2.94 -18.53 1.24
CA ARG A 367 -3.32 -19.09 2.55
C ARG A 367 -2.65 -18.34 3.70
N VAL A 368 -1.35 -18.07 3.60
CA VAL A 368 -0.62 -17.26 4.60
C VAL A 368 -1.19 -15.85 4.68
N ALA A 369 -1.34 -15.17 3.54
CA ALA A 369 -1.87 -13.81 3.48
C ALA A 369 -3.28 -13.72 4.09
N ASN A 370 -4.17 -14.65 3.74
CA ASN A 370 -5.52 -14.69 4.32
C ASN A 370 -5.52 -15.02 5.81
N GLY A 371 -4.65 -15.92 6.24
CA GLY A 371 -4.49 -16.24 7.66
C GLY A 371 -4.10 -15.02 8.48
N ILE A 372 -3.08 -14.30 8.04
CA ILE A 372 -2.62 -13.06 8.72
C ILE A 372 -3.72 -12.00 8.72
N MET A 373 -4.40 -11.77 7.59
CA MET A 373 -5.51 -10.81 7.52
C MET A 373 -6.65 -11.17 8.49
N LYS A 374 -6.95 -12.44 8.67
CA LYS A 374 -7.95 -12.90 9.65
C LYS A 374 -7.52 -12.64 11.10
N LEU A 375 -6.21 -12.79 11.41
CA LEU A 375 -5.69 -12.40 12.72
C LEU A 375 -5.86 -10.89 12.97
N LEU A 376 -5.55 -10.06 11.97
CA LEU A 376 -5.76 -8.61 12.06
C LEU A 376 -7.24 -8.27 12.24
N GLN A 377 -8.12 -8.91 11.49
CA GLN A 377 -9.57 -8.71 11.56
C GLN A 377 -10.14 -9.01 12.97
N ARG A 378 -9.61 -10.01 13.66
CA ARG A 378 -10.03 -10.38 15.03
C ARG A 378 -9.82 -9.27 16.05
N THR A 379 -8.92 -8.33 15.79
CA THR A 379 -8.65 -7.21 16.71
C THR A 379 -9.81 -6.24 16.81
N GLY A 380 -10.71 -6.23 15.83
CA GLY A 380 -11.80 -5.24 15.69
C GLY A 380 -11.33 -3.86 15.24
N LEU A 381 -10.03 -3.69 14.97
CA LEU A 381 -9.47 -2.43 14.44
C LEU A 381 -9.35 -2.49 12.91
N ALA A 382 -9.51 -1.34 12.26
CA ALA A 382 -9.32 -1.28 10.82
C ALA A 382 -7.88 -1.64 10.45
N HIS A 383 -7.74 -2.33 9.33
CA HIS A 383 -6.48 -2.90 8.86
C HIS A 383 -6.51 -3.04 7.33
N GLY A 384 -5.35 -3.25 6.72
CA GLY A 384 -5.22 -3.51 5.30
C GLY A 384 -3.86 -4.11 4.93
N TYR A 385 -3.78 -4.59 3.72
CA TYR A 385 -2.57 -5.15 3.10
C TYR A 385 -2.51 -4.78 1.63
N SER A 386 -1.36 -4.33 1.15
CA SER A 386 -1.04 -4.15 -0.26
C SER A 386 -0.82 -5.51 -0.93
N PHE A 387 -1.90 -6.24 -1.17
CA PHE A 387 -1.85 -7.62 -1.63
C PHE A 387 -1.48 -7.70 -3.11
N ASN A 388 -0.43 -8.45 -3.43
CA ASN A 388 0.02 -8.68 -4.79
C ASN A 388 -0.55 -9.99 -5.37
N SER A 389 -0.74 -10.02 -6.68
CA SER A 389 -0.97 -11.26 -7.43
C SER A 389 0.25 -11.59 -8.31
N TRP A 390 0.29 -12.81 -8.86
CA TRP A 390 1.39 -13.27 -9.70
C TRP A 390 0.89 -13.54 -11.11
N SER A 391 1.23 -12.67 -12.05
CA SER A 391 0.65 -12.61 -13.39
C SER A 391 0.93 -13.81 -14.27
N ASP A 392 1.98 -14.53 -14.02
CA ASP A 392 2.40 -15.72 -14.79
C ASP A 392 1.95 -17.06 -14.16
N VAL A 393 1.30 -17.02 -12.98
CA VAL A 393 0.76 -18.22 -12.31
C VAL A 393 -0.74 -18.15 -12.05
N VAL A 394 -1.32 -16.95 -12.10
CA VAL A 394 -2.76 -16.72 -11.91
C VAL A 394 -3.42 -16.43 -13.26
N THR A 395 -4.55 -17.06 -13.53
CA THR A 395 -5.41 -16.70 -14.65
C THR A 395 -6.37 -15.62 -14.19
N TYR A 396 -6.31 -14.45 -14.83
CA TYR A 396 -7.21 -13.32 -14.55
C TYR A 396 -8.52 -13.52 -15.29
N ASP A 397 -9.45 -14.20 -14.65
CA ASP A 397 -10.80 -14.46 -15.11
C ASP A 397 -11.83 -14.05 -14.04
N GLU A 398 -13.11 -14.23 -14.34
CA GLU A 398 -14.17 -13.87 -13.40
C GLU A 398 -14.06 -14.65 -12.09
N ALA A 399 -13.71 -15.95 -12.16
CA ALA A 399 -13.54 -16.79 -10.99
C ALA A 399 -12.41 -16.28 -10.06
N PHE A 400 -11.33 -15.74 -10.62
CA PHE A 400 -10.26 -15.12 -9.84
C PHE A 400 -10.76 -13.90 -9.03
N VAL A 401 -11.52 -13.02 -9.68
CA VAL A 401 -12.06 -11.83 -8.99
C VAL A 401 -13.08 -12.23 -7.93
N GLU A 402 -13.95 -13.20 -8.21
CA GLU A 402 -14.92 -13.74 -7.26
C GLU A 402 -14.23 -14.38 -6.04
N GLN A 403 -13.17 -15.16 -6.26
CA GLN A 403 -12.37 -15.73 -5.19
C GLN A 403 -11.70 -14.62 -4.34
N TRP A 404 -11.16 -13.62 -4.99
CA TRP A 404 -10.55 -12.48 -4.30
C TRP A 404 -11.59 -11.69 -3.51
N LEU A 405 -12.77 -11.41 -4.07
CA LEU A 405 -13.88 -10.74 -3.36
C LEU A 405 -14.31 -11.52 -2.12
N ALA A 406 -14.38 -12.85 -2.20
CA ALA A 406 -14.71 -13.72 -1.07
C ALA A 406 -13.57 -13.87 -0.04
N SER A 407 -12.37 -13.45 -0.35
CA SER A 407 -11.20 -13.58 0.52
C SER A 407 -11.15 -12.51 1.61
N ALA A 408 -10.23 -12.68 2.56
CA ALA A 408 -9.92 -11.69 3.59
C ALA A 408 -9.11 -10.48 3.05
N GLN A 409 -8.66 -10.52 1.79
CA GLN A 409 -7.90 -9.43 1.17
C GLN A 409 -8.79 -8.22 0.92
N THR A 410 -8.21 -7.02 1.07
CA THR A 410 -8.92 -5.74 0.88
C THR A 410 -8.57 -5.05 -0.42
N SER A 411 -7.43 -5.42 -1.01
CA SER A 411 -6.92 -4.83 -2.24
C SER A 411 -6.32 -5.89 -3.16
N LEU A 412 -6.16 -5.53 -4.42
CA LEU A 412 -5.30 -6.20 -5.40
C LEU A 412 -4.41 -5.10 -6.00
N TYR A 413 -3.15 -5.06 -5.53
CA TYR A 413 -2.24 -3.93 -5.75
C TYR A 413 -1.43 -4.10 -7.02
N TYR A 414 -0.54 -5.07 -7.06
CA TYR A 414 0.29 -5.35 -8.22
C TYR A 414 0.08 -6.75 -8.75
N SER A 415 0.40 -6.90 -10.04
CA SER A 415 0.59 -8.17 -10.70
C SER A 415 2.09 -8.35 -10.91
N LEU A 416 2.71 -9.26 -10.16
CA LEU A 416 4.15 -9.55 -10.21
C LEU A 416 4.43 -10.73 -11.13
N GLN A 417 5.62 -10.75 -11.75
CA GLN A 417 6.11 -11.90 -12.52
C GLN A 417 7.05 -12.75 -11.65
N VAL A 418 6.80 -14.03 -11.51
CA VAL A 418 7.64 -14.96 -10.74
C VAL A 418 8.50 -15.87 -11.60
N MET A 419 8.16 -16.01 -12.89
CA MET A 419 8.92 -16.77 -13.88
C MET A 419 9.53 -15.82 -14.88
N GLY A 420 10.83 -15.68 -14.87
CA GLY A 420 11.53 -14.82 -15.80
C GLY A 420 12.94 -14.50 -15.33
N ASP A 421 13.71 -13.81 -16.15
CA ASP A 421 15.05 -13.38 -15.78
C ASP A 421 14.96 -12.44 -14.58
N THR A 422 15.43 -12.94 -13.45
CA THR A 422 15.01 -12.47 -12.12
C THR A 422 15.80 -11.29 -11.61
N GLN A 423 16.84 -10.86 -12.32
CA GLN A 423 17.74 -9.81 -11.84
C GLN A 423 17.09 -8.42 -11.77
N ASP A 424 16.10 -8.13 -12.64
CA ASP A 424 15.51 -6.80 -12.76
C ASP A 424 14.07 -6.68 -12.22
N LYS A 425 13.49 -7.76 -11.66
CA LYS A 425 12.03 -7.86 -11.45
C LYS A 425 11.57 -8.00 -10.02
N SER A 426 12.47 -7.94 -9.08
CA SER A 426 12.19 -8.17 -7.65
C SER A 426 11.68 -6.95 -6.90
N ASP A 427 11.63 -5.79 -7.52
CA ASP A 427 11.05 -4.60 -6.94
C ASP A 427 9.59 -4.46 -7.44
N ALA A 428 8.63 -4.34 -6.53
CA ALA A 428 7.24 -4.06 -6.86
C ALA A 428 7.08 -2.78 -7.71
N TYR A 429 8.08 -1.90 -7.67
CA TYR A 429 8.17 -0.73 -8.54
C TYR A 429 8.79 -1.06 -9.92
N ALA A 430 9.55 -2.14 -10.06
CA ALA A 430 10.11 -2.58 -11.33
C ALA A 430 9.11 -3.34 -12.21
N ALA A 431 8.00 -3.81 -11.65
CA ALA A 431 6.85 -4.29 -12.41
C ALA A 431 6.13 -3.17 -13.19
N LEU A 432 6.49 -1.93 -12.92
CA LEU A 432 6.22 -0.78 -13.76
C LEU A 432 7.33 -0.75 -14.81
N ASP A 433 6.96 -1.07 -16.03
CA ASP A 433 7.73 -1.07 -17.25
C ASP A 433 9.15 -0.44 -17.11
N GLN A 434 10.19 -1.29 -17.13
CA GLN A 434 11.58 -0.88 -16.94
C GLN A 434 11.96 0.29 -17.87
N GLY A 435 11.43 0.32 -19.09
CA GLY A 435 11.61 1.42 -20.03
C GLY A 435 11.02 2.73 -19.53
N GLU A 436 9.83 2.72 -18.91
CA GLU A 436 9.22 3.92 -18.33
C GLU A 436 9.96 4.39 -17.07
N VAL A 437 10.54 3.45 -16.29
CA VAL A 437 11.33 3.78 -15.10
C VAL A 437 12.69 4.34 -15.52
N ASP A 438 13.34 3.76 -16.51
CA ASP A 438 14.64 4.22 -17.02
C ASP A 438 14.50 5.56 -17.77
N ASP A 439 13.48 5.74 -18.57
CA ASP A 439 13.15 7.03 -19.20
C ASP A 439 12.78 8.07 -18.14
N TYR A 440 12.06 7.66 -17.09
CA TYR A 440 11.73 8.50 -15.98
C TYR A 440 12.96 8.87 -15.13
N LEU A 441 13.82 7.92 -14.78
CA LEU A 441 15.06 8.18 -14.05
C LEU A 441 16.03 9.05 -14.86
N ASN A 442 16.18 8.78 -16.16
CA ASN A 442 17.01 9.58 -17.05
C ASN A 442 16.47 11.01 -17.22
N SER A 443 15.15 11.19 -17.24
CA SER A 443 14.53 12.51 -17.31
C SER A 443 14.73 13.30 -16.00
N ILE A 444 14.72 12.62 -14.83
CA ILE A 444 14.97 13.25 -13.52
C ILE A 444 16.44 13.68 -13.38
N LEU A 445 17.36 12.87 -13.87
CA LEU A 445 18.80 13.15 -13.74
C LEU A 445 19.26 14.29 -14.63
N ASN A 446 18.50 14.62 -15.68
CA ASN A 446 18.87 15.61 -16.69
C ASN A 446 18.06 16.93 -16.63
N GLU A 447 17.06 17.05 -15.77
CA GLU A 447 16.31 18.30 -15.62
C GLU A 447 16.66 19.05 -14.34
N PRO A 448 16.86 20.38 -14.42
CA PRO A 448 17.07 21.20 -13.23
C PRO A 448 15.83 21.15 -12.33
N ALA A 449 16.06 21.06 -11.03
CA ALA A 449 15.00 21.17 -10.03
C ALA A 449 14.19 22.46 -10.24
N CYS A 450 12.86 22.39 -10.15
CA CYS A 450 12.03 23.57 -10.21
C CYS A 450 12.21 24.39 -8.93
N ASP A 451 12.92 25.52 -9.02
CA ASP A 451 13.14 26.48 -7.92
C ASP A 451 11.87 27.25 -7.53
N CYS A 452 10.73 26.97 -8.17
CA CYS A 452 9.47 27.66 -7.90
C CYS A 452 8.70 27.14 -6.68
N ALA A 453 9.27 26.23 -5.90
CA ALA A 453 8.61 25.54 -4.79
C ALA A 453 9.12 25.91 -3.39
N GLU A 454 9.83 27.04 -3.24
CA GLU A 454 10.11 27.62 -1.92
C GLU A 454 8.92 28.41 -1.36
#